data_162ef7a4a63077c3ab77416529eb9fe6
#
_entry.id   162ef7a4a63077c3ab77416529eb9fe6
#
_cell.length_a   1.000
_cell.length_b   1.000
_cell.length_c   1.000
_cell.angle_alpha   90.00
_cell.angle_beta   90.00
_cell.angle_gamma   90.00
#
_symmetry.space_group_name_H-M   'P 1'
#
loop_
_entity.id
_entity.type
_entity.pdbx_description
1 polymer ?
#
loop_
_entity_poly.entity_id
_entity_poly.type
_entity_poly.pdbx_seq_one_letter_code
_entity_poly.pdbx_strand_id
1 'polypeptide(L)'
;MVIGIIALLLGVLLPALNTARVGARITKAHADLRSITTALQMYRQDNRRQLPPTRFSCSSRTEYELPVELAMGRYLPAEQKPFGVAVAMRDVFRPEDTYKYRAPGPAIVNESTLIPDAATIWVPDGFPPHVDATTGRYYSNPEQSPVRYAVWSIGPSVGPPKFADAPGRAPVPRRYWCRGAGDTGVITHFEDHRGRMYMSP
;
A
#
# COMPACT_ATOMS: atom_id res chain seq x y z
N MET A 1 2.64 14.61 -48.26
CA MET A 1 2.67 15.70 -47.27
C MET A 1 1.76 15.42 -46.08
N VAL A 2 0.50 14.99 -46.23
CA VAL A 2 -0.44 14.72 -45.12
C VAL A 2 0.05 13.65 -44.14
N ILE A 3 0.63 12.55 -44.63
CA ILE A 3 1.16 11.44 -43.82
C ILE A 3 2.29 11.92 -42.87
N GLY A 4 3.16 12.84 -43.32
CA GLY A 4 4.24 13.38 -42.53
C GLY A 4 3.72 14.23 -41.35
N ILE A 5 2.64 14.99 -41.54
CA ILE A 5 2.01 15.80 -40.49
C ILE A 5 1.34 14.89 -39.46
N ILE A 6 0.65 13.83 -39.90
CA ILE A 6 0.04 12.86 -39.00
C ILE A 6 1.11 12.14 -38.15
N ALA A 7 2.19 11.72 -38.78
CA ALA A 7 3.28 11.04 -38.08
C ALA A 7 3.93 11.95 -37.02
N LEU A 8 4.14 13.24 -37.34
CA LEU A 8 4.65 14.22 -36.39
C LEU A 8 3.70 14.42 -35.18
N LEU A 9 2.40 14.55 -35.46
CA LEU A 9 1.39 14.74 -34.40
C LEU A 9 1.32 13.49 -33.50
N LEU A 10 1.31 12.29 -34.06
CA LEU A 10 1.32 11.03 -33.29
C LEU A 10 2.60 10.89 -32.46
N GLY A 11 3.75 11.33 -32.98
CA GLY A 11 5.02 11.29 -32.25
C GLY A 11 5.02 12.11 -30.96
N VAL A 12 4.28 13.24 -30.92
CA VAL A 12 4.12 14.07 -29.73
C VAL A 12 2.99 13.60 -28.84
N LEU A 13 1.88 13.10 -29.43
CA LEU A 13 0.68 12.73 -28.71
C LEU A 13 0.84 11.45 -27.88
N LEU A 14 1.56 10.43 -28.40
CA LEU A 14 1.71 9.15 -27.73
C LEU A 14 2.41 9.26 -26.36
N PRO A 15 3.57 9.94 -26.20
CA PRO A 15 4.19 10.08 -24.90
C PRO A 15 3.34 10.90 -23.93
N ALA A 16 2.65 11.94 -24.41
CA ALA A 16 1.76 12.75 -23.58
C ALA A 16 0.57 11.91 -23.04
N LEU A 17 -0.01 11.06 -23.91
CA LEU A 17 -1.11 10.17 -23.51
C LEU A 17 -0.65 9.12 -22.46
N ASN A 18 0.55 8.57 -22.61
CA ASN A 18 1.09 7.62 -21.65
C ASN A 18 1.29 8.27 -20.28
N THR A 19 1.86 9.47 -20.23
CA THR A 19 2.02 10.24 -18.98
C THR A 19 0.65 10.53 -18.32
N ALA A 20 -0.33 10.96 -19.11
CA ALA A 20 -1.67 11.19 -18.60
C ALA A 20 -2.34 9.92 -18.04
N ARG A 21 -2.18 8.76 -18.71
CA ARG A 21 -2.69 7.49 -18.22
C ARG A 21 -2.06 7.07 -16.89
N VAL A 22 -0.74 7.23 -16.75
CA VAL A 22 -0.06 6.94 -15.48
C VAL A 22 -0.54 7.89 -14.38
N GLY A 23 -0.68 9.18 -14.66
CA GLY A 23 -1.25 10.17 -13.73
C GLY A 23 -2.65 9.79 -13.25
N ALA A 24 -3.51 9.37 -14.17
CA ALA A 24 -4.87 8.90 -13.83
C ALA A 24 -4.84 7.65 -12.93
N ARG A 25 -3.93 6.71 -13.17
CA ARG A 25 -3.75 5.53 -12.30
C ARG A 25 -3.25 5.91 -10.90
N ILE A 26 -2.32 6.87 -10.79
CA ILE A 26 -1.85 7.40 -9.49
C ILE A 26 -3.03 7.98 -8.72
N THR A 27 -3.83 8.83 -9.35
CA THR A 27 -5.03 9.43 -8.73
C THR A 27 -6.02 8.35 -8.27
N LYS A 28 -6.25 7.32 -9.10
CA LYS A 28 -7.10 6.19 -8.73
C LYS A 28 -6.52 5.43 -7.54
N ALA A 29 -5.22 5.15 -7.51
CA ALA A 29 -4.57 4.48 -6.38
C ALA A 29 -4.79 5.25 -5.07
N HIS A 30 -4.63 6.58 -5.08
CA HIS A 30 -4.92 7.41 -3.91
C HIS A 30 -6.38 7.33 -3.47
N ALA A 31 -7.33 7.31 -4.40
CA ALA A 31 -8.76 7.16 -4.09
C ALA A 31 -9.05 5.79 -3.45
N ASP A 32 -8.49 4.72 -4.01
CA ASP A 32 -8.63 3.37 -3.49
C ASP A 32 -7.99 3.24 -2.08
N LEU A 33 -6.79 3.79 -1.88
CA LEU A 33 -6.12 3.80 -0.57
C LEU A 33 -6.91 4.59 0.48
N ARG A 34 -7.58 5.69 0.11
CA ARG A 34 -8.50 6.40 1.02
C ARG A 34 -9.68 5.53 1.42
N SER A 35 -10.26 4.81 0.49
CA SER A 35 -11.36 3.87 0.78
C SER A 35 -10.89 2.77 1.74
N ILE A 36 -9.69 2.22 1.54
CA ILE A 36 -9.09 1.21 2.43
C ILE A 36 -8.83 1.79 3.82
N THR A 37 -8.28 2.99 3.91
CA THR A 37 -8.05 3.63 5.23
C THR A 37 -9.34 3.89 5.97
N THR A 38 -10.41 4.30 5.27
CA THR A 38 -11.75 4.45 5.86
C THR A 38 -12.28 3.11 6.36
N ALA A 39 -12.14 2.05 5.58
CA ALA A 39 -12.55 0.70 5.99
C ALA A 39 -11.78 0.21 7.23
N LEU A 40 -10.48 0.46 7.31
CA LEU A 40 -9.67 0.14 8.49
C LEU A 40 -10.11 0.92 9.73
N GLN A 41 -10.48 2.19 9.57
CA GLN A 41 -11.00 3.01 10.68
C GLN A 41 -12.35 2.49 11.17
N MET A 42 -13.27 2.12 10.27
CA MET A 42 -14.55 1.51 10.62
C MET A 42 -14.34 0.16 11.32
N TYR A 43 -13.51 -0.72 10.75
CA TYR A 43 -13.16 -2.00 11.39
C TYR A 43 -12.64 -1.80 12.80
N ARG A 44 -11.74 -0.84 13.02
CA ARG A 44 -11.18 -0.54 14.33
C ARG A 44 -12.22 -0.05 15.34
N GLN A 45 -13.22 0.72 14.90
CA GLN A 45 -14.32 1.17 15.76
C GLN A 45 -15.16 -0.01 16.26
N ASP A 46 -15.44 -0.97 15.36
CA ASP A 46 -16.29 -2.12 15.67
C ASP A 46 -15.53 -3.23 16.42
N ASN A 47 -14.19 -3.27 16.31
CA ASN A 47 -13.35 -4.33 16.86
C ASN A 47 -12.47 -3.85 18.04
N ARG A 48 -13.05 -3.18 19.02
CA ARG A 48 -12.39 -2.74 20.27
C ARG A 48 -11.09 -1.97 20.04
N ARG A 49 -11.04 -1.14 19.00
CA ARG A 49 -9.87 -0.36 18.56
C ARG A 49 -8.69 -1.20 18.04
N GLN A 50 -8.88 -2.49 17.82
CA GLN A 50 -7.87 -3.35 17.23
C GLN A 50 -7.91 -3.25 15.69
N LEU A 51 -6.74 -3.37 15.08
CA LEU A 51 -6.59 -3.48 13.63
C LEU A 51 -6.60 -4.96 13.22
N PRO A 52 -6.99 -5.28 11.97
CA PRO A 52 -6.90 -6.64 11.50
C PRO A 52 -5.43 -7.10 11.44
N PRO A 53 -5.16 -8.40 11.60
CA PRO A 53 -3.80 -8.93 11.57
C PRO A 53 -3.15 -8.75 10.20
N THR A 54 -1.85 -8.46 10.20
CA THR A 54 -1.04 -8.45 8.97
C THR A 54 -0.91 -9.87 8.42
N ARG A 55 -0.94 -10.03 7.09
CA ARG A 55 -0.80 -11.35 6.45
C ARG A 55 0.61 -11.51 5.90
N PHE A 56 1.26 -12.60 6.33
CA PHE A 56 2.54 -13.04 5.79
C PHE A 56 2.34 -14.31 4.97
N SER A 57 2.95 -14.37 3.80
CA SER A 57 2.96 -15.56 2.96
C SER A 57 4.37 -15.82 2.45
N CYS A 58 4.69 -17.07 2.19
CA CYS A 58 5.92 -17.46 1.49
C CYS A 58 5.93 -17.02 0.02
N SER A 59 4.78 -16.62 -0.52
CA SER A 59 4.68 -16.05 -1.85
C SER A 59 4.73 -14.54 -1.80
N SER A 60 5.66 -13.93 -2.53
CA SER A 60 5.78 -12.47 -2.63
C SER A 60 4.51 -11.78 -3.18
N ARG A 61 3.66 -12.50 -3.89
CA ARG A 61 2.38 -11.99 -4.41
C ARG A 61 1.34 -11.81 -3.31
N THR A 62 1.21 -12.79 -2.42
CA THR A 62 0.22 -12.79 -1.35
C THR A 62 0.74 -12.17 -0.04
N GLU A 63 2.02 -11.78 -0.02
CA GLU A 63 2.60 -11.10 1.12
C GLU A 63 1.99 -9.71 1.31
N TYR A 64 1.58 -9.40 2.54
CA TYR A 64 0.94 -8.13 2.91
C TYR A 64 -0.36 -7.81 2.17
N GLU A 65 -1.09 -8.80 1.68
CA GLU A 65 -2.42 -8.60 1.10
C GLU A 65 -3.36 -7.90 2.09
N LEU A 66 -4.39 -7.24 1.54
CA LEU A 66 -5.45 -6.67 2.37
C LEU A 66 -6.10 -7.75 3.22
N PRO A 67 -6.35 -7.47 4.52
CA PRO A 67 -6.95 -8.43 5.44
C PRO A 67 -8.35 -8.87 4.97
N VAL A 68 -8.57 -10.18 4.95
CA VAL A 68 -9.88 -10.76 4.57
C VAL A 68 -10.99 -10.32 5.54
N GLU A 69 -10.65 -9.96 6.76
CA GLU A 69 -11.53 -9.43 7.78
C GLU A 69 -12.30 -8.20 7.30
N LEU A 70 -11.68 -7.38 6.43
CA LEU A 70 -12.34 -6.22 5.81
C LEU A 70 -13.44 -6.63 4.82
N ALA A 71 -13.26 -7.75 4.11
CA ALA A 71 -14.27 -8.31 3.22
C ALA A 71 -15.37 -9.05 4.02
N MET A 72 -14.99 -9.85 5.01
CA MET A 72 -15.93 -10.59 5.87
C MET A 72 -16.83 -9.64 6.66
N GLY A 73 -16.29 -8.55 7.17
CA GLY A 73 -17.02 -7.49 7.88
C GLY A 73 -17.79 -6.53 6.96
N ARG A 74 -17.73 -6.72 5.63
CA ARG A 74 -18.37 -5.87 4.62
C ARG A 74 -17.88 -4.41 4.62
N TYR A 75 -16.68 -4.15 5.11
CA TYR A 75 -16.05 -2.83 5.05
C TYR A 75 -15.48 -2.53 3.66
N LEU A 76 -15.08 -3.59 2.93
CA LEU A 76 -14.62 -3.53 1.54
C LEU A 76 -15.37 -4.56 0.68
N PRO A 77 -15.42 -4.34 -0.64
CA PRO A 77 -15.97 -5.33 -1.56
C PRO A 77 -15.27 -6.69 -1.43
N ALA A 78 -16.06 -7.75 -1.46
CA ALA A 78 -15.60 -9.13 -1.33
C ALA A 78 -15.66 -9.86 -2.67
N GLU A 79 -14.71 -10.74 -2.92
CA GLU A 79 -14.76 -11.74 -3.99
C GLU A 79 -14.72 -13.14 -3.41
N GLN A 80 -15.45 -14.05 -4.04
CA GLN A 80 -15.43 -15.47 -3.68
C GLN A 80 -14.23 -16.13 -4.34
N LYS A 81 -13.38 -16.79 -3.54
CA LYS A 81 -12.30 -17.66 -4.00
C LYS A 81 -12.64 -19.13 -3.75
N PRO A 82 -11.96 -20.09 -4.42
CA PRO A 82 -12.21 -21.53 -4.19
C PRO A 82 -12.07 -21.95 -2.73
N PHE A 83 -11.22 -21.27 -1.96
CA PHE A 83 -10.94 -21.60 -0.56
C PHE A 83 -11.33 -20.48 0.41
N GLY A 84 -12.36 -19.69 0.09
CA GLY A 84 -12.88 -18.67 1.00
C GLY A 84 -13.18 -17.33 0.34
N VAL A 85 -13.11 -16.27 1.13
CA VAL A 85 -13.41 -14.90 0.71
C VAL A 85 -12.11 -14.09 0.68
N ALA A 86 -11.99 -13.18 -0.26
CA ALA A 86 -10.90 -12.20 -0.33
C ALA A 86 -11.45 -10.79 -0.59
N VAL A 87 -10.61 -9.78 -0.36
CA VAL A 87 -10.93 -8.41 -0.74
C VAL A 87 -10.85 -8.27 -2.26
N ALA A 88 -11.91 -7.71 -2.87
CA ALA A 88 -12.00 -7.54 -4.34
C ALA A 88 -11.24 -6.32 -4.87
N MET A 89 -10.64 -5.50 -4.01
CA MET A 89 -9.88 -4.32 -4.43
C MET A 89 -8.51 -4.70 -4.94
N ARG A 90 -8.29 -4.49 -6.24
CA ARG A 90 -7.03 -4.79 -6.93
C ARG A 90 -6.19 -3.53 -7.07
N ASP A 91 -4.87 -3.70 -6.92
CA ASP A 91 -3.91 -2.62 -7.19
C ASP A 91 -3.98 -2.22 -8.67
N VAL A 92 -4.19 -0.94 -8.93
CA VAL A 92 -4.33 -0.39 -10.28
C VAL A 92 -3.06 -0.58 -11.14
N PHE A 93 -1.90 -0.75 -10.51
CA PHE A 93 -0.62 -1.02 -11.19
C PHE A 93 -0.31 -2.50 -11.30
N ARG A 94 -0.92 -3.35 -10.45
CA ARG A 94 -0.84 -4.82 -10.49
C ARG A 94 -2.21 -5.44 -10.27
N PRO A 95 -3.03 -5.56 -11.31
CA PRO A 95 -4.40 -6.07 -11.20
C PRO A 95 -4.50 -7.51 -10.67
N GLU A 96 -3.41 -8.27 -10.71
CA GLU A 96 -3.30 -9.61 -10.14
C GLU A 96 -3.15 -9.61 -8.62
N ASP A 97 -2.72 -8.48 -8.03
CA ASP A 97 -2.48 -8.32 -6.60
C ASP A 97 -3.51 -7.39 -5.96
N THR A 98 -3.74 -7.52 -4.66
CA THR A 98 -4.43 -6.49 -3.88
C THR A 98 -3.45 -5.36 -3.51
N TYR A 99 -3.99 -4.23 -3.07
CA TYR A 99 -3.20 -3.26 -2.32
C TYR A 99 -2.57 -3.94 -1.12
N LYS A 100 -1.45 -3.41 -0.64
CA LYS A 100 -0.70 -3.98 0.47
C LYS A 100 -1.08 -3.28 1.78
N TYR A 101 -1.04 -4.06 2.86
CA TYR A 101 -1.35 -3.60 4.22
C TYR A 101 -0.35 -4.15 5.22
N ARG A 102 0.04 -3.32 6.18
CA ARG A 102 0.85 -3.73 7.31
C ARG A 102 0.52 -2.89 8.55
N ALA A 103 0.37 -3.56 9.67
CA ALA A 103 0.29 -2.97 10.99
C ALA A 103 1.22 -3.73 11.94
N PRO A 104 1.81 -3.10 12.96
CA PRO A 104 2.52 -3.81 14.02
C PRO A 104 1.54 -4.65 14.84
N GLY A 105 2.02 -5.76 15.40
CA GLY A 105 1.23 -6.64 16.26
C GLY A 105 0.97 -8.02 15.68
N PRO A 106 -0.26 -8.54 15.74
CA PRO A 106 -0.54 -9.90 15.32
C PRO A 106 -0.42 -10.07 13.80
N ALA A 107 0.07 -11.23 13.41
CA ALA A 107 0.16 -11.63 12.01
C ALA A 107 -0.43 -13.02 11.78
N ILE A 108 -1.05 -13.21 10.61
CA ILE A 108 -1.44 -14.52 10.11
C ILE A 108 -0.36 -14.97 9.12
N VAL A 109 0.28 -16.08 9.44
CA VAL A 109 1.36 -16.65 8.64
C VAL A 109 0.82 -17.85 7.86
N ASN A 110 1.12 -17.88 6.55
CA ASN A 110 0.69 -18.96 5.65
C ASN A 110 -0.83 -19.27 5.77
N GLU A 111 -1.62 -18.19 5.78
CA GLU A 111 -3.09 -18.21 5.75
C GLU A 111 -3.80 -18.80 6.97
N SER A 112 -3.09 -19.44 7.91
CA SER A 112 -3.73 -20.17 8.99
C SER A 112 -3.20 -19.89 10.39
N THR A 113 -1.93 -19.57 10.56
CA THR A 113 -1.31 -19.48 11.87
C THR A 113 -1.26 -18.05 12.38
N LEU A 114 -2.04 -17.73 13.40
CA LEU A 114 -1.99 -16.44 14.08
C LEU A 114 -0.81 -16.43 15.08
N ILE A 115 0.10 -15.50 14.89
CA ILE A 115 1.25 -15.29 15.78
C ILE A 115 1.16 -13.87 16.36
N PRO A 116 1.06 -13.73 17.69
CA PRO A 116 1.11 -12.43 18.35
C PRO A 116 2.46 -11.73 18.07
N ASP A 117 2.44 -10.42 17.91
CA ASP A 117 3.62 -9.55 17.76
C ASP A 117 4.59 -9.92 16.62
N ALA A 118 4.14 -10.76 15.66
CA ALA A 118 4.98 -11.16 14.53
C ALA A 118 5.07 -10.08 13.45
N ALA A 119 4.06 -9.24 13.32
CA ALA A 119 4.10 -8.15 12.36
C ALA A 119 4.87 -6.95 12.93
N THR A 120 5.82 -6.48 12.14
CA THR A 120 6.62 -5.31 12.50
C THR A 120 6.45 -4.22 11.46
N ILE A 121 6.52 -2.97 11.87
CA ILE A 121 6.60 -1.82 10.97
C ILE A 121 7.91 -1.09 11.20
N TRP A 122 8.64 -0.78 10.12
CA TRP A 122 9.86 0.00 10.24
C TRP A 122 9.51 1.49 10.20
N VAL A 123 9.99 2.24 11.19
CA VAL A 123 9.74 3.68 11.30
C VAL A 123 11.07 4.42 11.40
N PRO A 124 11.28 5.50 10.62
CA PRO A 124 12.46 6.34 10.70
C PRO A 124 12.62 6.97 12.08
N ASP A 125 13.86 7.15 12.52
CA ASP A 125 14.16 7.87 13.75
C ASP A 125 13.72 9.34 13.64
N GLY A 126 13.12 9.85 14.72
CA GLY A 126 12.60 11.22 14.76
C GLY A 126 11.30 11.44 13.97
N PHE A 127 10.62 10.37 13.55
CA PHE A 127 9.26 10.49 12.98
C PHE A 127 8.31 11.22 13.99
N PRO A 128 7.40 12.10 13.53
CA PRO A 128 7.00 12.38 12.15
C PRO A 128 7.81 13.46 11.42
N PRO A 129 8.56 14.39 12.04
CA PRO A 129 9.26 15.44 11.28
C PRO A 129 10.34 14.86 10.36
N HIS A 130 11.02 13.78 10.75
CA HIS A 130 12.13 13.19 9.99
C HIS A 130 11.73 11.93 9.22
N VAL A 131 10.79 12.08 8.27
CA VAL A 131 10.29 10.94 7.45
C VAL A 131 11.38 10.36 6.53
N ASP A 132 12.45 11.08 6.27
CA ASP A 132 13.55 10.68 5.37
C ASP A 132 14.79 10.15 6.10
N ALA A 133 14.76 10.00 7.43
CA ALA A 133 15.91 9.47 8.16
C ALA A 133 16.30 8.08 7.61
N THR A 134 17.61 7.86 7.46
CA THR A 134 18.17 6.57 7.01
C THR A 134 18.23 5.54 8.13
N THR A 135 18.34 6.02 9.38
CA THR A 135 18.24 5.22 10.59
C THR A 135 16.80 5.08 11.03
N GLY A 136 16.48 3.99 11.69
CA GLY A 136 15.15 3.69 12.19
C GLY A 136 15.09 2.29 12.80
N ARG A 137 13.96 1.96 13.35
CA ARG A 137 13.78 0.67 14.01
C ARG A 137 12.44 0.02 13.65
N TYR A 138 12.37 -1.29 13.90
CA TYR A 138 11.14 -2.06 13.78
C TYR A 138 10.35 -1.99 15.08
N TYR A 139 9.05 -1.83 14.94
CA TYR A 139 8.09 -1.89 16.03
C TYR A 139 7.15 -3.07 15.81
N SER A 140 7.09 -4.00 16.76
CA SER A 140 6.11 -5.09 16.79
C SER A 140 4.93 -4.77 17.72
N ASN A 141 5.15 -3.95 18.74
CA ASN A 141 4.10 -3.56 19.67
C ASN A 141 3.29 -2.38 19.10
N PRO A 142 1.97 -2.52 18.89
CA PRO A 142 1.11 -1.46 18.37
C PRO A 142 1.08 -0.20 19.23
N GLU A 143 1.22 -0.34 20.56
CA GLU A 143 1.16 0.81 21.50
C GLU A 143 2.44 1.64 21.47
N GLN A 144 3.58 1.02 21.16
CA GLN A 144 4.88 1.68 21.10
C GLN A 144 5.21 2.24 19.71
N SER A 145 4.52 1.76 18.68
CA SER A 145 4.79 2.16 17.32
C SER A 145 4.29 3.57 17.03
N PRO A 146 5.13 4.49 16.51
CA PRO A 146 4.68 5.81 16.07
C PRO A 146 3.71 5.76 14.90
N VAL A 147 3.76 4.69 14.09
CA VAL A 147 2.88 4.44 12.96
C VAL A 147 1.95 3.29 13.29
N ARG A 148 0.66 3.53 13.17
CA ARG A 148 -0.39 2.56 13.50
C ARG A 148 -0.58 1.51 12.43
N TYR A 149 -0.61 1.92 11.17
CA TYR A 149 -0.63 1.04 10.00
C TYR A 149 -0.17 1.80 8.76
N ALA A 150 0.19 1.06 7.74
CA ALA A 150 0.43 1.57 6.40
C ALA A 150 -0.31 0.71 5.37
N VAL A 151 -0.84 1.38 4.34
CA VAL A 151 -1.40 0.76 3.13
C VAL A 151 -0.73 1.36 1.91
N TRP A 152 -0.47 0.55 0.90
CA TRP A 152 0.23 1.06 -0.28
C TRP A 152 -0.07 0.28 -1.55
N SER A 153 0.11 0.98 -2.68
CA SER A 153 0.25 0.42 -4.01
C SER A 153 1.74 0.29 -4.34
N ILE A 154 2.09 -0.69 -5.15
CA ILE A 154 3.46 -0.90 -5.64
C ILE A 154 3.90 0.26 -6.56
N GLY A 155 2.93 0.99 -7.13
CA GLY A 155 3.20 2.15 -7.96
C GLY A 155 3.51 1.82 -9.43
N PRO A 156 3.84 2.85 -10.25
CA PRO A 156 3.83 2.76 -11.71
C PRO A 156 5.00 1.98 -12.32
N SER A 157 6.02 1.63 -11.57
CA SER A 157 7.21 0.97 -12.10
C SER A 157 7.31 -0.49 -11.68
N VAL A 158 7.63 -1.35 -12.64
CA VAL A 158 7.87 -2.80 -12.48
C VAL A 158 9.37 -3.10 -12.29
N GLY A 159 10.21 -2.08 -12.19
CA GLY A 159 11.65 -2.25 -11.89
C GLY A 159 11.90 -2.71 -10.45
N PRO A 160 13.15 -3.04 -10.09
CA PRO A 160 13.48 -3.23 -8.68
C PRO A 160 13.03 -1.94 -7.98
N PRO A 161 12.04 -2.05 -7.13
CA PRO A 161 11.49 -0.84 -6.55
C PRO A 161 12.59 -0.21 -5.71
N LYS A 162 12.57 1.10 -5.59
CA LYS A 162 13.30 1.82 -4.54
C LYS A 162 13.11 1.14 -3.15
N PHE A 163 12.23 0.19 -3.11
CA PHE A 163 11.75 -0.62 -1.99
C PHE A 163 12.35 -2.04 -1.93
N ALA A 164 13.07 -2.51 -2.97
CA ALA A 164 13.66 -3.86 -2.99
C ALA A 164 14.71 -4.08 -1.89
N ASP A 165 15.36 -3.00 -1.45
CA ASP A 165 16.38 -3.05 -0.38
C ASP A 165 15.78 -3.24 1.02
N ALA A 166 14.46 -3.29 1.14
CA ALA A 166 13.80 -3.36 2.41
C ALA A 166 12.56 -4.27 2.36
N PRO A 167 12.72 -5.55 2.01
CA PRO A 167 11.62 -6.49 2.06
C PRO A 167 11.03 -6.47 3.47
N GLY A 168 9.73 -6.29 3.55
CA GLY A 168 9.03 -6.20 4.82
C GLY A 168 9.07 -4.85 5.54
N ARG A 169 9.63 -3.82 5.00
CA ARG A 169 9.44 -2.46 5.51
C ARG A 169 8.14 -1.87 4.94
N ALA A 170 7.27 -1.39 5.80
CA ALA A 170 6.17 -0.56 5.32
C ALA A 170 6.77 0.72 4.70
N PRO A 171 6.21 1.25 3.62
CA PRO A 171 6.80 2.36 2.87
C PRO A 171 6.56 3.71 3.55
N VAL A 172 6.97 3.83 4.81
CA VAL A 172 6.89 5.07 5.59
C VAL A 172 7.92 6.11 5.10
N PRO A 173 9.18 5.75 4.80
CA PRO A 173 10.14 6.75 4.36
C PRO A 173 9.82 7.35 2.99
N ARG A 174 9.86 8.67 2.93
CA ARG A 174 9.54 9.48 1.74
C ARG A 174 10.41 9.13 0.53
N ARG A 175 11.62 8.62 0.74
CA ARG A 175 12.52 8.18 -0.35
C ARG A 175 11.96 7.04 -1.19
N TYR A 176 10.99 6.28 -0.68
CA TYR A 176 10.32 5.20 -1.41
C TYR A 176 9.08 5.65 -2.17
N TRP A 177 8.64 6.89 -2.00
CA TRP A 177 7.40 7.37 -2.56
C TRP A 177 7.53 7.71 -4.05
N CYS A 178 6.49 7.38 -4.79
CA CYS A 178 6.30 7.86 -6.15
C CYS A 178 5.93 9.34 -6.12
N ARG A 179 6.65 10.16 -6.90
CA ARG A 179 6.45 11.62 -6.94
C ARG A 179 5.68 12.09 -8.17
N GLY A 180 5.29 11.17 -9.05
CA GLY A 180 4.52 11.50 -10.25
C GLY A 180 4.67 10.48 -11.36
N ALA A 181 4.07 10.76 -12.51
CA ALA A 181 3.94 9.82 -13.63
C ALA A 181 5.26 9.35 -14.27
N GLY A 182 6.34 10.07 -14.08
CA GLY A 182 7.69 9.69 -14.57
C GLY A 182 8.60 9.10 -13.49
N ASP A 183 8.09 8.92 -12.27
CA ASP A 183 8.88 8.39 -11.16
C ASP A 183 8.56 6.91 -10.88
N THR A 184 9.48 6.26 -10.16
CA THR A 184 9.32 4.92 -9.61
C THR A 184 9.09 5.02 -8.10
N GLY A 185 8.39 4.08 -7.52
CA GLY A 185 8.18 4.04 -6.08
C GLY A 185 6.74 3.68 -5.74
N VAL A 186 6.45 3.68 -4.45
CA VAL A 186 5.15 3.28 -3.93
C VAL A 186 4.24 4.50 -3.73
N ILE A 187 2.94 4.27 -3.84
CA ILE A 187 1.92 5.23 -3.44
C ILE A 187 1.41 4.74 -2.10
N THR A 188 1.61 5.51 -1.04
CA THR A 188 1.37 5.07 0.32
C THR A 188 0.48 6.02 1.10
N HIS A 189 -0.36 5.43 1.97
CA HIS A 189 -1.07 6.12 3.04
C HIS A 189 -0.75 5.41 4.35
N PHE A 190 -0.52 6.16 5.41
CA PHE A 190 -0.35 5.59 6.73
C PHE A 190 -0.87 6.54 7.82
N GLU A 191 -1.30 5.96 8.93
CA GLU A 191 -1.82 6.68 10.08
C GLU A 191 -0.79 6.63 11.21
N ASP A 192 -0.52 7.80 11.83
CA ASP A 192 0.29 7.85 13.04
C ASP A 192 -0.53 7.47 14.29
N HIS A 193 0.17 7.33 15.41
CA HIS A 193 -0.45 7.00 16.67
C HIS A 193 -1.47 8.06 17.16
N ARG A 194 -1.36 9.30 16.66
CA ARG A 194 -2.27 10.41 16.98
C ARG A 194 -3.47 10.49 16.04
N GLY A 195 -3.59 9.56 15.07
CA GLY A 195 -4.65 9.56 14.08
C GLY A 195 -4.45 10.51 12.91
N ARG A 196 -3.25 11.06 12.72
CA ARG A 196 -2.94 11.89 11.56
C ARG A 196 -2.62 11.00 10.37
N MET A 197 -3.21 11.34 9.24
CA MET A 197 -2.94 10.64 7.98
C MET A 197 -1.80 11.30 7.21
N TYR A 198 -0.91 10.47 6.70
CA TYR A 198 0.17 10.84 5.81
C TYR A 198 -0.01 10.15 4.47
N MET A 199 0.31 10.86 3.39
CA MET A 199 0.16 10.36 2.02
C MET A 199 1.41 10.72 1.23
N SER A 200 1.79 9.85 0.29
CA SER A 200 2.71 10.22 -0.79
C SER A 200 2.09 11.31 -1.68
N PRO A 201 2.89 12.09 -2.39
CA PRO A 201 2.41 13.12 -3.31
C PRO A 201 1.53 12.57 -4.42
#